data_661c10082a74c4bc5f9ea7d2d1094b56
#
_entry.id   661c10082a74c4bc5f9ea7d2d1094b56
#
_cell.length_a   1.000
_cell.length_b   1.000
_cell.length_c   1.000
_cell.angle_alpha   90.00
_cell.angle_beta   90.00
_cell.angle_gamma   90.00
#
_symmetry.space_group_name_H-M   'P 1'
#
loop_
_entity.id
_entity.type
_entity.pdbx_description
1 polymer ?
#
loop_
_entity_poly.entity_id
_entity_poly.type
_entity_poly.pdbx_seq_one_letter_code
_entity_poly.pdbx_strand_id
1 'polypeptide(L)'
;MLIESFGGRFIEELGGLPDVAPNWSRLIPQGIFWDNYYSCSFRTDRGTVSTYSGMLAYPDVCLMKETWLHPHLPSLAHSLAREGYSTTYLYPGAMTNMGKHDYLQNMGFEELMDNSAFTPDEINSTWGANDSTSAHRI
;
A
#
# COMPACT_ATOMS: atom_id res chain seq x y z
N MET A 1 -6.86 -2.37 -0.26
CA MET A 1 -5.82 -2.43 -1.31
C MET A 1 -5.23 -1.04 -1.48
N LEU A 2 -3.90 -0.90 -1.51
CA LEU A 2 -3.21 0.36 -1.78
C LEU A 2 -2.74 0.34 -3.24
N ILE A 3 -3.28 1.25 -4.06
CA ILE A 3 -2.99 1.31 -5.50
C ILE A 3 -2.04 2.47 -5.75
N GLU A 4 -0.89 2.18 -6.32
CA GLU A 4 0.12 3.19 -6.66
C GLU A 4 -0.22 3.89 -7.98
N SER A 5 0.08 5.19 -8.05
CA SER A 5 -0.07 6.03 -9.25
C SER A 5 -1.48 6.12 -9.84
N PHE A 6 -2.50 5.69 -9.08
CA PHE A 6 -3.90 5.80 -9.48
C PHE A 6 -4.52 7.08 -8.89
N GLY A 7 -4.42 8.15 -9.64
CA GLY A 7 -4.93 9.47 -9.20
C GLY A 7 -6.34 9.78 -9.70
N GLY A 8 -6.97 10.78 -9.09
CA GLY A 8 -8.34 11.23 -9.41
C GLY A 8 -8.60 11.55 -10.88
N ARG A 9 -7.56 11.87 -11.65
CA ARG A 9 -7.67 12.08 -13.11
C ARG A 9 -8.16 10.85 -13.90
N PHE A 10 -8.12 9.68 -13.32
CA PHE A 10 -8.61 8.43 -13.91
C PHE A 10 -10.01 8.05 -13.42
N ILE A 11 -10.60 8.85 -12.55
CA ILE A 11 -11.91 8.60 -11.93
C ILE A 11 -12.89 9.63 -12.50
N GLU A 12 -13.85 9.18 -13.28
CA GLU A 12 -14.81 10.04 -13.99
C GLU A 12 -15.67 10.85 -13.00
N GLU A 13 -16.08 10.25 -11.88
CA GLU A 13 -16.88 10.89 -10.83
C GLU A 13 -16.14 12.05 -10.12
N LEU A 14 -14.83 12.12 -10.26
CA LEU A 14 -14.00 13.25 -9.80
C LEU A 14 -13.71 14.28 -10.90
N GLY A 15 -14.38 14.19 -12.05
CA GLY A 15 -14.09 15.03 -13.22
C GLY A 15 -12.87 14.56 -14.03
N GLY A 16 -12.44 13.33 -13.84
CA GLY A 16 -11.36 12.70 -14.58
C GLY A 16 -11.77 12.26 -15.99
N LEU A 17 -10.88 11.52 -16.66
CA LEU A 17 -11.11 11.03 -18.02
C LEU A 17 -12.21 9.98 -18.03
N PRO A 18 -13.19 10.07 -18.96
CA PRO A 18 -14.28 9.11 -19.06
C PRO A 18 -13.76 7.73 -19.50
N ASP A 19 -14.46 6.69 -19.10
CA ASP A 19 -14.24 5.29 -19.49
C ASP A 19 -12.84 4.72 -19.22
N VAL A 20 -12.01 5.37 -18.40
CA VAL A 20 -10.68 4.86 -18.04
C VAL A 20 -10.76 3.81 -16.93
N ALA A 21 -11.65 3.97 -15.99
CA ALA A 21 -11.82 3.08 -14.85
C ALA A 21 -13.27 2.64 -14.62
N PRO A 22 -13.94 2.00 -15.61
CA PRO A 22 -15.38 1.72 -15.55
C PRO A 22 -15.77 0.76 -14.41
N ASN A 23 -14.86 -0.10 -13.98
CA ASN A 23 -15.10 -0.97 -12.82
C ASN A 23 -15.11 -0.17 -11.51
N TRP A 24 -14.29 0.88 -11.42
CA TRP A 24 -14.28 1.78 -10.26
C TRP A 24 -15.61 2.53 -10.16
N SER A 25 -16.07 3.12 -11.27
CA SER A 25 -17.37 3.80 -11.34
C SER A 25 -18.54 2.91 -10.90
N ARG A 26 -18.47 1.61 -11.22
CA ARG A 26 -19.49 0.64 -10.75
C ARG A 26 -19.39 0.33 -9.26
N LEU A 27 -18.23 0.45 -8.64
CA LEU A 27 -18.02 0.16 -7.21
C LEU A 27 -18.39 1.35 -6.32
N ILE A 28 -18.19 2.58 -6.77
CA ILE A 28 -18.43 3.81 -6.00
C ILE A 28 -19.82 3.81 -5.32
N PRO A 29 -20.94 3.54 -6.00
CA PRO A 29 -22.27 3.54 -5.38
C PRO A 29 -22.51 2.37 -4.41
N GLN A 30 -21.59 1.41 -4.32
CA GLN A 30 -21.71 0.24 -3.47
C GLN A 30 -20.99 0.38 -2.13
N GLY A 31 -20.32 1.51 -1.89
CA GLY A 31 -19.52 1.73 -0.69
C GLY A 31 -19.49 3.18 -0.25
N ILE A 32 -18.53 3.48 0.60
CA ILE A 32 -18.23 4.86 1.00
C ILE A 32 -17.10 5.37 0.11
N PHE A 33 -17.34 6.44 -0.62
CA PHE A 33 -16.36 7.08 -1.48
C PHE A 33 -15.99 8.47 -0.93
N TRP A 34 -14.72 8.67 -0.63
CA TRP A 34 -14.18 9.97 -0.22
C TRP A 34 -13.65 10.71 -1.45
N ASP A 35 -14.41 11.67 -1.93
CA ASP A 35 -14.10 12.46 -3.12
C ASP A 35 -13.02 13.54 -2.89
N ASN A 36 -12.75 13.85 -1.63
CA ASN A 36 -11.76 14.86 -1.22
C ASN A 36 -10.60 14.23 -0.41
N TYR A 37 -10.05 13.13 -0.92
CA TYR A 37 -8.95 12.41 -0.29
C TYR A 37 -7.65 12.63 -1.06
N TYR A 38 -6.60 13.05 -0.36
CA TYR A 38 -5.29 13.35 -0.95
C TYR A 38 -4.19 12.50 -0.35
N SER A 39 -3.26 12.07 -1.22
CA SER A 39 -2.03 11.41 -0.79
C SER A 39 -1.10 12.41 -0.10
N CYS A 40 -0.44 11.99 0.98
CA CYS A 40 0.56 12.80 1.68
C CYS A 40 1.89 12.91 0.92
N SER A 41 2.13 12.10 -0.11
CA SER A 41 3.40 12.07 -0.84
C SER A 41 3.23 11.44 -2.23
N PHE A 42 4.18 11.77 -3.09
CA PHE A 42 4.33 11.19 -4.42
C PHE A 42 5.28 9.97 -4.44
N ARG A 43 5.82 9.54 -3.29
CA ARG A 43 6.73 8.39 -3.17
C ARG A 43 6.09 7.28 -2.36
N THR A 44 6.25 6.05 -2.84
CA THR A 44 5.68 4.83 -2.24
C THR A 44 6.15 4.61 -0.79
N ASP A 45 7.43 4.82 -0.51
CA ASP A 45 8.01 4.66 0.83
C ASP A 45 7.34 5.58 1.86
N ARG A 46 7.11 6.84 1.51
CA ARG A 46 6.46 7.84 2.36
C ARG A 46 4.94 7.61 2.44
N GLY A 47 4.32 7.25 1.32
CA GLY A 47 2.90 6.92 1.28
C GLY A 47 2.56 5.70 2.13
N THR A 48 3.43 4.69 2.14
CA THR A 48 3.29 3.50 3.00
C THR A 48 3.34 3.89 4.49
N VAL A 49 4.30 4.72 4.88
CA VAL A 49 4.39 5.22 6.27
C VAL A 49 3.17 6.04 6.65
N SER A 50 2.71 6.93 5.76
CA SER A 50 1.48 7.72 6.02
C SER A 50 0.27 6.84 6.24
N THR A 51 0.14 5.78 5.45
CA THR A 51 -1.02 4.87 5.51
C THR A 51 -1.02 4.03 6.80
N TYR A 52 0.12 3.47 7.18
CA TYR A 52 0.17 2.51 8.29
C TYR A 52 0.58 3.11 9.64
N SER A 53 1.22 4.28 9.63
CA SER A 53 1.62 4.99 10.85
C SER A 53 0.93 6.35 11.02
N GLY A 54 0.12 6.80 10.07
CA GLY A 54 -0.56 8.11 10.16
C GLY A 54 0.39 9.31 10.17
N MET A 55 1.66 9.12 9.78
CA MET A 55 2.67 10.17 9.81
C MET A 55 2.70 10.94 8.50
N LEU A 56 2.78 12.25 8.58
CA LEU A 56 2.96 13.08 7.39
C LEU A 56 4.31 12.81 6.73
N ALA A 57 4.35 12.95 5.41
CA ALA A 57 5.59 12.85 4.66
C ALA A 57 6.48 14.08 4.90
N TYR A 58 7.73 13.86 5.27
CA TYR A 58 8.74 14.90 5.40
C TYR A 58 9.55 15.03 4.10
N PRO A 59 9.90 16.25 3.67
CA PRO A 59 10.65 16.44 2.43
C PRO A 59 12.02 15.73 2.42
N ASP A 60 12.76 15.83 3.52
CA ASP A 60 14.16 15.43 3.60
C ASP A 60 14.38 14.09 4.31
N VAL A 61 13.37 13.56 5.01
CA VAL A 61 13.46 12.34 5.80
C VAL A 61 12.46 11.29 5.32
N CYS A 62 12.93 10.07 5.14
CA CYS A 62 12.08 8.91 4.89
C CYS A 62 12.03 8.03 6.14
N LEU A 63 10.97 8.16 6.94
CA LEU A 63 10.80 7.44 8.20
C LEU A 63 10.91 5.91 8.04
N MET A 64 10.57 5.37 6.88
CA MET A 64 10.73 3.95 6.56
C MET A 64 12.19 3.48 6.68
N LYS A 65 13.16 4.36 6.45
CA LYS A 65 14.60 4.06 6.52
C LYS A 65 15.22 4.30 7.89
N GLU A 66 14.49 5.00 8.76
CA GLU A 66 14.96 5.40 10.09
C GLU A 66 14.54 4.32 11.11
N THR A 67 15.19 3.16 11.07
CA THR A 67 14.80 1.97 11.85
C THR A 67 14.72 2.23 13.35
N TRP A 68 15.53 3.14 13.88
CA TRP A 68 15.53 3.54 15.29
C TRP A 68 14.25 4.29 15.71
N LEU A 69 13.50 4.87 14.74
CA LEU A 69 12.22 5.52 15.00
C LEU A 69 11.04 4.55 15.00
N HIS A 70 11.15 3.41 14.35
CA HIS A 70 10.03 2.49 14.16
C HIS A 70 9.31 2.12 15.46
N PRO A 71 10.00 1.83 16.59
CA PRO A 71 9.33 1.50 17.86
C PRO A 71 8.50 2.65 18.44
N HIS A 72 8.71 3.87 17.98
CA HIS A 72 8.03 5.08 18.44
C HIS A 72 6.91 5.53 17.50
N LEU A 73 6.75 4.89 16.36
CA LEU A 73 5.70 5.23 15.40
C LEU A 73 4.37 4.56 15.78
N PRO A 74 3.24 5.25 15.61
CA PRO A 74 1.94 4.59 15.63
C PRO A 74 1.87 3.48 14.60
N SER A 75 1.09 2.44 14.88
CA SER A 75 0.92 1.33 13.95
C SER A 75 -0.52 0.87 13.87
N LEU A 76 -1.06 0.88 12.65
CA LEU A 76 -2.36 0.31 12.34
C LEU A 76 -2.37 -1.20 12.57
N ALA A 77 -1.30 -1.93 12.16
CA ALA A 77 -1.22 -3.38 12.34
C ALA A 77 -1.19 -3.76 13.82
N HIS A 78 -0.39 -3.09 14.66
CA HIS A 78 -0.43 -3.30 16.12
C HIS A 78 -1.80 -2.98 16.72
N SER A 79 -2.48 -1.96 16.21
CA SER A 79 -3.82 -1.61 16.71
C SER A 79 -4.84 -2.69 16.37
N LEU A 80 -4.80 -3.23 15.16
CA LEU A 80 -5.66 -4.33 14.72
C LEU A 80 -5.35 -5.63 15.45
N ALA A 81 -4.07 -5.96 15.65
CA ALA A 81 -3.65 -7.16 16.38
C ALA A 81 -4.18 -7.15 17.83
N ARG A 82 -4.20 -5.98 18.50
CA ARG A 82 -4.78 -5.86 19.85
C ARG A 82 -6.28 -6.15 19.89
N GLU A 83 -6.97 -5.94 18.79
CA GLU A 83 -8.40 -6.27 18.63
C GLU A 83 -8.63 -7.70 18.09
N GLY A 84 -7.58 -8.51 17.99
CA GLY A 84 -7.64 -9.91 17.59
C GLY A 84 -7.64 -10.16 16.08
N TYR A 85 -7.28 -9.17 15.28
CA TYR A 85 -7.13 -9.35 13.83
C TYR A 85 -5.74 -9.90 13.51
N SER A 86 -5.67 -10.86 12.59
CA SER A 86 -4.43 -11.22 11.88
C SER A 86 -4.16 -10.19 10.79
N THR A 87 -2.88 -9.86 10.62
CA THR A 87 -2.46 -8.85 9.65
C THR A 87 -1.45 -9.42 8.66
N THR A 88 -1.81 -9.44 7.38
CA THR A 88 -0.95 -9.86 6.29
C THR A 88 -0.67 -8.68 5.36
N TYR A 89 0.56 -8.51 4.94
CA TYR A 89 0.94 -7.54 3.92
C TYR A 89 1.45 -8.26 2.69
N LEU A 90 0.77 -8.09 1.56
CA LEU A 90 1.19 -8.62 0.27
C LEU A 90 1.76 -7.51 -0.60
N TYR A 91 2.98 -7.71 -1.11
CA TYR A 91 3.63 -6.85 -2.08
C TYR A 91 4.22 -7.69 -3.21
N PRO A 92 3.79 -7.52 -4.47
CA PRO A 92 4.21 -8.41 -5.56
C PRO A 92 5.68 -8.26 -5.97
N GLY A 93 6.36 -7.22 -5.53
CA GLY A 93 7.79 -6.98 -5.76
C GLY A 93 8.66 -7.37 -4.57
N ALA A 94 9.97 -7.16 -4.68
CA ALA A 94 10.91 -7.43 -3.59
C ALA A 94 10.78 -6.40 -2.46
N MET A 95 10.57 -6.86 -1.23
CA MET A 95 10.49 -5.99 -0.04
C MET A 95 11.86 -5.57 0.49
N THR A 96 12.96 -6.13 -0.02
CA THR A 96 14.31 -5.79 0.40
C THR A 96 14.71 -4.35 0.07
N ASN A 97 13.97 -3.72 -0.83
CA ASN A 97 14.25 -2.35 -1.26
C ASN A 97 13.72 -1.32 -0.24
N MET A 98 14.51 -0.28 -0.01
CA MET A 98 14.15 0.91 0.79
C MET A 98 13.82 0.67 2.26
N GLY A 99 14.18 -0.49 2.85
CA GLY A 99 13.87 -0.82 4.24
C GLY A 99 12.39 -1.16 4.48
N LYS A 100 11.64 -1.50 3.41
CA LYS A 100 10.21 -1.82 3.49
C LYS A 100 9.94 -3.03 4.40
N HIS A 101 10.72 -4.10 4.25
CA HIS A 101 10.58 -5.30 5.06
C HIS A 101 10.71 -4.99 6.56
N ASP A 102 11.80 -4.34 6.95
CA ASP A 102 12.08 -4.02 8.35
C ASP A 102 11.02 -3.08 8.94
N TYR A 103 10.58 -2.10 8.14
CA TYR A 103 9.50 -1.20 8.55
C TYR A 103 8.21 -1.97 8.83
N LEU A 104 7.74 -2.80 7.91
CA LEU A 104 6.48 -3.55 8.05
C LEU A 104 6.55 -4.56 9.21
N GLN A 105 7.69 -5.23 9.38
CA GLN A 105 7.93 -6.13 10.50
C GLN A 105 7.86 -5.36 11.85
N ASN A 106 8.51 -4.21 11.93
CA ASN A 106 8.47 -3.37 13.12
C ASN A 106 7.10 -2.74 13.37
N MET A 107 6.27 -2.57 12.31
CA MET A 107 4.87 -2.15 12.44
C MET A 107 3.94 -3.28 12.87
N GLY A 108 4.44 -4.51 13.04
CA GLY A 108 3.70 -5.63 13.63
C GLY A 108 2.77 -6.35 12.66
N PHE A 109 3.03 -6.31 11.36
CA PHE A 109 2.39 -7.25 10.45
C PHE A 109 2.85 -8.67 10.77
N GLU A 110 1.91 -9.59 10.94
CA GLU A 110 2.19 -10.98 11.29
C GLU A 110 2.77 -11.76 10.11
N GLU A 111 2.29 -11.47 8.92
CA GLU A 111 2.74 -12.11 7.71
C GLU A 111 3.14 -11.08 6.65
N LEU A 112 4.31 -11.27 6.07
CA LEU A 112 4.83 -10.47 4.97
C LEU A 112 5.06 -11.37 3.76
N MET A 113 4.29 -11.12 2.70
CA MET A 113 4.37 -11.85 1.43
C MET A 113 4.94 -10.93 0.36
N ASP A 114 6.05 -11.32 -0.23
CA ASP A 114 6.68 -10.58 -1.31
C ASP A 114 6.78 -11.40 -2.60
N ASN A 115 7.64 -11.01 -3.53
CA ASN A 115 7.83 -11.71 -4.79
C ASN A 115 8.24 -13.17 -4.64
N SER A 116 8.78 -13.60 -3.48
CA SER A 116 9.09 -15.00 -3.20
C SER A 116 7.85 -15.89 -3.06
N ALA A 117 6.68 -15.29 -2.82
CA ALA A 117 5.41 -16.00 -2.77
C ALA A 117 4.85 -16.37 -4.17
N PHE A 118 5.49 -15.88 -5.23
CA PHE A 118 5.06 -16.12 -6.61
C PHE A 118 6.04 -17.04 -7.33
N THR A 119 5.52 -17.82 -8.28
CA THR A 119 6.36 -18.65 -9.15
C THR A 119 7.09 -17.79 -10.18
N PRO A 120 8.21 -18.26 -10.74
CA PRO A 120 8.94 -17.52 -11.79
C PRO A 120 8.06 -17.10 -12.98
N ASP A 121 7.08 -17.92 -13.36
CA ASP A 121 6.17 -17.66 -14.48
C ASP A 121 5.12 -16.57 -14.15
N GLU A 122 4.84 -16.35 -12.88
CA GLU A 122 3.95 -15.30 -12.40
C GLU A 122 4.64 -13.93 -12.32
N ILE A 123 5.98 -13.92 -12.21
CA ILE A 123 6.78 -12.69 -12.17
C ILE A 123 7.08 -12.25 -13.60
N ASN A 124 6.30 -11.30 -14.08
CA ASN A 124 6.35 -10.86 -15.48
C ASN A 124 6.99 -9.49 -15.70
N SER A 125 7.53 -8.89 -14.65
CA SER A 125 8.24 -7.60 -14.72
C SER A 125 9.34 -7.49 -13.66
N THR A 126 10.21 -6.50 -13.82
CA THR A 126 11.20 -6.14 -12.79
C THR A 126 10.58 -5.64 -11.49
N TRP A 127 9.29 -5.30 -11.51
CA TRP A 127 8.52 -4.86 -10.34
C TRP A 127 7.80 -6.00 -9.61
N GLY A 128 7.84 -7.22 -10.17
CA GLY A 128 7.21 -8.41 -9.61
C GLY A 128 6.05 -8.94 -10.44
N ALA A 129 5.12 -9.63 -9.79
CA ALA A 129 3.89 -10.12 -10.40
C ALA A 129 2.91 -8.96 -10.70
N ASN A 130 2.06 -9.14 -11.72
CA ASN A 130 1.06 -8.13 -12.05
C ASN A 130 -0.10 -8.09 -11.03
N ASP A 131 -0.91 -7.01 -11.10
CA ASP A 131 -2.00 -6.79 -10.14
C ASP A 131 -3.06 -7.88 -10.19
N SER A 132 -3.35 -8.43 -11.38
CA SER A 132 -4.32 -9.53 -11.54
C SER A 132 -3.86 -10.78 -10.81
N THR A 133 -2.60 -11.18 -11.00
CA THR A 133 -2.00 -12.33 -10.30
C THR A 133 -1.97 -12.09 -8.78
N SER A 134 -1.62 -10.89 -8.36
CA SER A 134 -1.54 -10.52 -6.94
C SER A 134 -2.91 -10.55 -6.27
N ALA A 135 -3.96 -10.08 -6.96
CA ALA A 135 -5.32 -10.09 -6.45
C ALA A 135 -5.91 -11.50 -6.24
N HIS A 136 -5.41 -12.49 -6.96
CA HIS A 136 -5.83 -13.89 -6.77
C HIS A 136 -5.14 -14.59 -5.57
N ARG A 137 -4.15 -13.95 -4.94
CA ARG A 137 -3.45 -14.46 -3.75
C ARG A 137 -4.10 -14.06 -2.43
N ILE A 138 -5.01 -13.10 -2.47
CA ILE A 138 -5.78 -12.60 -1.31
C ILE A 138 -7.12 -13.30 -1.30
#